data_8bb3b5d470659f2cc4c2360100ddfe38
#
_entry.id   8bb3b5d470659f2cc4c2360100ddfe38
#
_cell.length_a   1.000
_cell.length_b   1.000
_cell.length_c   1.000
_cell.angle_alpha   90.00
_cell.angle_beta   90.00
_cell.angle_gamma   90.00
#
_symmetry.space_group_name_H-M   'P 1'
#
loop_
_entity.id
_entity.type
_entity.pdbx_description
1 polymer ?
#
loop_
_entity_poly.entity_id
_entity_poly.type
_entity_poly.pdbx_seq_one_letter_code
_entity_poly.pdbx_strand_id
1 'polypeptide(L)'
;MRLNGRNPDSMRDLHIEINYTRHAEGSVLITIGGTWVICTCSVEDRVPPFLTRMNQGWVTAEYGMLPRSTTTRTQREAARGKQSGRTVEIQRLIGRSLRSVFNLSLLGTRTLLVDCDVIQADGGTRTASITGAFIAVSLAVSRLMARKQLEFSPLLDFVAAASVGVIGGVPCLDLDYAEDSGAEVDMNLVMTGKGRIVEIQGTAEKTPFSAEQLQELLGLGTRGIRSLIEQQKSALAAQANLKLLFPAL
;
A
#
# COMPACT_ATOMS: atom_id res chain seq x y z
N MET A 1 25.26 9.07 -9.00
CA MET A 1 25.36 7.98 -8.00
C MET A 1 24.41 8.33 -6.87
N ARG A 2 23.56 7.41 -6.40
CA ARG A 2 22.62 7.65 -5.31
C ARG A 2 23.37 7.98 -4.02
N LEU A 3 22.82 8.91 -3.19
CA LEU A 3 23.49 9.42 -1.98
C LEU A 3 23.80 8.31 -0.96
N ASN A 4 22.97 7.28 -0.92
CA ASN A 4 23.11 6.13 -0.01
C ASN A 4 23.90 4.95 -0.58
N GLY A 5 24.50 5.09 -1.78
CA GLY A 5 25.30 4.07 -2.44
C GLY A 5 24.52 2.89 -3.05
N ARG A 6 23.15 2.91 -3.01
CA ARG A 6 22.33 1.88 -3.66
C ARG A 6 22.43 1.93 -5.18
N ASN A 7 22.29 0.79 -5.84
CA ASN A 7 22.12 0.76 -7.29
C ASN A 7 20.77 1.40 -7.67
N PRO A 8 20.67 1.99 -8.89
CA PRO A 8 19.43 2.61 -9.35
C PRO A 8 18.20 1.69 -9.32
N ASP A 9 18.38 0.41 -9.54
CA ASP A 9 17.32 -0.62 -9.59
C ASP A 9 17.08 -1.33 -8.25
N SER A 10 17.79 -0.94 -7.19
CA SER A 10 17.69 -1.59 -5.88
C SER A 10 16.66 -0.91 -4.98
N MET A 11 15.84 -1.72 -4.34
CA MET A 11 14.97 -1.28 -3.24
C MET A 11 15.76 -1.19 -1.93
N ARG A 12 15.23 -0.43 -0.95
CA ARG A 12 15.63 -0.46 0.44
C ARG A 12 15.25 -1.81 1.07
N ASP A 13 15.88 -2.14 2.19
CA ASP A 13 15.54 -3.33 2.95
C ASP A 13 14.07 -3.31 3.38
N LEU A 14 13.37 -4.40 3.09
CA LEU A 14 11.97 -4.61 3.46
C LEU A 14 11.89 -5.59 4.63
N HIS A 15 11.15 -5.20 5.67
CA HIS A 15 10.76 -6.11 6.73
C HIS A 15 9.25 -6.03 6.97
N ILE A 16 8.62 -7.19 7.22
CA ILE A 16 7.17 -7.34 7.44
C ILE A 16 6.97 -8.13 8.73
N GLU A 17 6.39 -7.48 9.74
CA GLU A 17 6.01 -8.12 10.99
C GLU A 17 4.48 -8.21 11.06
N ILE A 18 3.96 -9.43 10.93
CA ILE A 18 2.52 -9.69 10.95
C ILE A 18 2.02 -9.92 12.39
N ASN A 19 0.72 -9.65 12.61
CA ASN A 19 0.10 -9.68 13.94
C ASN A 19 0.77 -8.72 14.94
N TYR A 20 1.23 -7.59 14.45
CA TYR A 20 1.95 -6.58 15.24
C TYR A 20 1.09 -6.03 16.39
N THR A 21 -0.20 -5.80 16.17
CA THR A 21 -1.17 -5.48 17.20
C THR A 21 -2.18 -6.61 17.35
N ARG A 22 -2.73 -6.82 18.56
CA ARG A 22 -3.56 -8.01 18.88
C ARG A 22 -5.06 -7.83 18.64
N HIS A 23 -5.55 -6.59 18.52
CA HIS A 23 -7.01 -6.34 18.55
C HIS A 23 -7.63 -6.38 17.14
N ALA A 24 -6.93 -5.85 16.12
CA ALA A 24 -7.43 -5.85 14.75
C ALA A 24 -7.49 -7.25 14.14
N GLU A 25 -8.44 -7.49 13.23
CA GLU A 25 -8.55 -8.75 12.48
C GLU A 25 -7.35 -8.99 11.55
N GLY A 26 -6.69 -7.94 11.09
CA GLY A 26 -5.39 -8.02 10.42
C GLY A 26 -4.49 -6.91 10.91
N SER A 27 -3.21 -7.20 11.14
CA SER A 27 -2.25 -6.20 11.63
C SER A 27 -0.85 -6.49 11.13
N VAL A 28 -0.16 -5.46 10.66
CA VAL A 28 1.18 -5.53 10.08
C VAL A 28 1.96 -4.27 10.46
N LEU A 29 3.21 -4.45 10.85
CA LEU A 29 4.22 -3.40 10.72
C LEU A 29 5.02 -3.69 9.44
N ILE A 30 4.98 -2.78 8.48
CA ILE A 30 5.83 -2.79 7.30
C ILE A 30 6.91 -1.74 7.41
N THR A 31 8.16 -2.11 7.17
CA THR A 31 9.29 -1.19 7.10
C THR A 31 10.00 -1.31 5.76
N ILE A 32 10.27 -0.18 5.11
CA ILE A 32 11.04 -0.09 3.87
C ILE A 32 12.14 0.94 4.13
N GLY A 33 13.35 0.46 4.45
CA GLY A 33 14.41 1.31 4.94
C GLY A 33 13.98 2.13 6.16
N GLY A 34 14.09 3.45 6.07
CA GLY A 34 13.66 4.39 7.12
C GLY A 34 12.15 4.65 7.18
N THR A 35 11.33 4.11 6.28
CA THR A 35 9.88 4.29 6.30
C THR A 35 9.18 3.14 7.03
N TRP A 36 8.43 3.46 8.08
CA TRP A 36 7.73 2.50 8.95
C TRP A 36 6.25 2.85 9.02
N VAL A 37 5.39 1.87 8.72
CA VAL A 37 3.93 2.06 8.73
C VAL A 37 3.26 0.89 9.45
N ILE A 38 2.40 1.20 10.42
CA ILE A 38 1.46 0.22 10.97
C ILE A 38 0.24 0.23 10.06
N CYS A 39 -0.14 -0.96 9.58
CA CYS A 39 -1.37 -1.17 8.84
C CYS A 39 -2.26 -2.13 9.62
N THR A 40 -3.49 -1.72 9.92
CA THR A 40 -4.48 -2.59 10.55
C THR A 40 -5.71 -2.73 9.67
N CYS A 41 -6.44 -3.83 9.85
CA CYS A 41 -7.72 -4.06 9.21
C CYS A 41 -8.72 -4.50 10.28
N SER A 42 -9.77 -3.72 10.45
CA SER A 42 -10.92 -4.00 11.30
C SER A 42 -12.12 -4.43 10.45
N VAL A 43 -12.93 -5.36 10.97
CA VAL A 43 -14.13 -5.86 10.28
C VAL A 43 -15.38 -5.30 10.96
N GLU A 44 -16.23 -4.62 10.18
CA GLU A 44 -17.56 -4.19 10.64
C GLU A 44 -18.66 -4.93 9.89
N ASP A 45 -19.66 -5.46 10.62
CA ASP A 45 -20.84 -6.14 10.04
C ASP A 45 -21.90 -5.12 9.54
N ARG A 46 -21.45 -4.07 8.89
CA ARG A 46 -22.28 -3.05 8.24
C ARG A 46 -21.59 -2.50 7.01
N VAL A 47 -22.37 -1.95 6.10
CA VAL A 47 -21.87 -1.25 4.91
C VAL A 47 -22.27 0.22 4.95
N PRO A 48 -21.54 1.09 4.23
CA PRO A 48 -21.93 2.48 4.05
C PRO A 48 -23.36 2.63 3.49
N PRO A 49 -24.10 3.70 3.81
CA PRO A 49 -25.50 3.88 3.39
C PRO A 49 -25.74 3.73 1.89
N PHE A 50 -24.79 4.13 1.05
CA PHE A 50 -24.92 4.03 -0.41
C PHE A 50 -24.87 2.58 -0.93
N LEU A 51 -24.43 1.60 -0.12
CA LEU A 51 -24.37 0.17 -0.47
C LEU A 51 -25.48 -0.68 0.17
N THR A 52 -26.32 -0.13 1.03
CA THR A 52 -27.31 -0.87 1.83
C THR A 52 -28.24 -1.73 0.96
N ARG A 53 -28.49 -1.32 -0.29
CA ARG A 53 -29.37 -2.05 -1.23
C ARG A 53 -28.63 -2.94 -2.24
N MET A 54 -27.29 -2.97 -2.19
CA MET A 54 -26.48 -3.62 -3.24
C MET A 54 -26.00 -5.03 -2.86
N ASN A 55 -26.26 -5.48 -1.63
CA ASN A 55 -25.74 -6.76 -1.10
C ASN A 55 -24.25 -6.96 -1.42
N GLN A 56 -23.48 -5.91 -1.19
CA GLN A 56 -22.07 -5.82 -1.52
C GLN A 56 -21.31 -5.22 -0.35
N GLY A 57 -20.18 -5.83 0.00
CA GLY A 57 -19.29 -5.30 1.03
C GLY A 57 -18.43 -4.13 0.53
N TRP A 58 -17.62 -3.61 1.42
CA TRP A 58 -16.76 -2.48 1.12
C TRP A 58 -15.36 -2.64 1.73
N VAL A 59 -14.40 -1.99 1.10
CA VAL A 59 -13.05 -1.80 1.64
C VAL A 59 -12.75 -0.31 1.58
N THR A 60 -12.43 0.27 2.71
CA THR A 60 -12.03 1.68 2.81
C THR A 60 -10.74 1.81 3.61
N ALA A 61 -10.05 2.93 3.48
CA ALA A 61 -8.81 3.17 4.18
C ALA A 61 -8.74 4.58 4.76
N GLU A 62 -8.13 4.66 5.93
CA GLU A 62 -7.64 5.90 6.53
C GLU A 62 -6.12 5.90 6.52
N TYR A 63 -5.53 7.09 6.48
CA TYR A 63 -4.09 7.29 6.47
C TYR A 63 -3.74 8.47 7.37
N GLY A 64 -2.71 8.31 8.16
CA GLY A 64 -2.20 9.37 9.00
C GLY A 64 -0.70 9.27 9.24
N MET A 65 -0.12 10.39 9.69
CA MET A 65 1.27 10.45 10.08
C MET A 65 1.38 10.88 11.54
N LEU A 66 2.19 10.18 12.33
CA LEU A 66 2.50 10.61 13.68
C LEU A 66 3.22 11.97 13.67
N PRO A 67 3.00 12.84 14.67
CA PRO A 67 3.61 14.17 14.70
C PRO A 67 5.14 14.18 14.55
N ARG A 68 5.81 13.14 15.02
CA ARG A 68 7.27 12.97 14.92
C ARG A 68 7.69 11.85 13.98
N SER A 69 6.84 11.48 13.03
CA SER A 69 7.26 10.60 11.94
C SER A 69 8.28 11.25 11.01
N THR A 70 8.38 12.58 11.03
CA THR A 70 9.32 13.40 10.25
C THR A 70 10.34 14.09 11.15
N THR A 71 11.41 14.63 10.56
CA THR A 71 12.50 15.35 11.27
C THR A 71 11.98 16.54 12.07
N THR A 72 11.00 17.26 11.55
CA THR A 72 10.29 18.34 12.25
C THR A 72 8.92 17.85 12.71
N ARG A 73 8.48 18.33 13.90
CA ARG A 73 7.16 17.96 14.41
C ARG A 73 6.04 18.58 13.58
N THR A 74 5.16 17.75 13.03
CA THR A 74 3.93 18.17 12.38
C THR A 74 2.77 18.24 13.38
N GLN A 75 1.80 19.13 13.15
CA GLN A 75 0.60 19.17 13.98
C GLN A 75 -0.34 18.02 13.63
N ARG A 76 -0.98 17.39 14.63
CA ARG A 76 -2.02 16.37 14.37
C ARG A 76 -3.18 16.98 13.61
N GLU A 77 -3.65 16.30 12.56
CA GLU A 77 -4.79 16.75 11.75
C GLU A 77 -6.08 16.83 12.58
N ALA A 78 -6.28 15.90 13.51
CA ALA A 78 -7.39 15.95 14.45
C ALA A 78 -7.42 17.26 15.29
N ALA A 79 -6.26 17.79 15.66
CA ALA A 79 -6.17 19.07 16.37
C ALA A 79 -6.42 20.30 15.47
N ARG A 80 -6.34 20.12 14.13
CA ARG A 80 -6.69 21.15 13.14
C ARG A 80 -8.18 21.13 12.77
N GLY A 81 -8.91 20.09 13.18
CA GLY A 81 -10.33 19.88 12.83
C GLY A 81 -10.59 19.53 11.38
N LYS A 82 -9.55 19.31 10.55
CA LYS A 82 -9.67 18.87 9.16
C LYS A 82 -8.44 18.10 8.70
N GLN A 83 -8.66 17.14 7.81
CA GLN A 83 -7.60 16.43 7.10
C GLN A 83 -7.02 17.30 5.97
N SER A 84 -5.76 17.09 5.65
CA SER A 84 -5.12 17.72 4.48
C SER A 84 -5.59 17.07 3.17
N GLY A 85 -5.48 17.79 2.07
CA GLY A 85 -5.77 17.25 0.74
C GLY A 85 -4.91 16.02 0.41
N ARG A 86 -3.62 16.05 0.83
CA ARG A 86 -2.69 14.92 0.69
C ARG A 86 -3.19 13.68 1.46
N THR A 87 -3.62 13.84 2.70
CA THR A 87 -4.14 12.72 3.51
C THR A 87 -5.36 12.08 2.84
N VAL A 88 -6.33 12.90 2.41
CA VAL A 88 -7.54 12.41 1.74
C VAL A 88 -7.21 11.74 0.40
N GLU A 89 -6.27 12.27 -0.37
CA GLU A 89 -5.80 11.68 -1.63
C GLU A 89 -5.21 10.30 -1.38
N ILE A 90 -4.31 10.15 -0.40
CA ILE A 90 -3.66 8.87 -0.07
C ILE A 90 -4.68 7.84 0.44
N GLN A 91 -5.62 8.22 1.29
CA GLN A 91 -6.72 7.35 1.74
C GLN A 91 -7.51 6.79 0.55
N ARG A 92 -7.85 7.65 -0.41
CA ARG A 92 -8.58 7.24 -1.61
C ARG A 92 -7.76 6.32 -2.50
N LEU A 93 -6.46 6.57 -2.63
CA LEU A 93 -5.52 5.76 -3.37
C LEU A 93 -5.41 4.35 -2.76
N ILE A 94 -5.19 4.23 -1.43
CA ILE A 94 -5.12 2.94 -0.73
C ILE A 94 -6.43 2.17 -0.92
N GLY A 95 -7.57 2.79 -0.63
CA GLY A 95 -8.88 2.14 -0.76
C GLY A 95 -9.16 1.66 -2.18
N ARG A 96 -8.84 2.44 -3.22
CA ARG A 96 -9.00 2.06 -4.62
C ARG A 96 -8.08 0.90 -4.99
N SER A 97 -6.82 0.95 -4.56
CA SER A 97 -5.84 -0.10 -4.81
C SER A 97 -6.29 -1.44 -4.25
N LEU A 98 -6.77 -1.46 -3.01
CA LEU A 98 -7.30 -2.66 -2.38
C LEU A 98 -8.54 -3.19 -3.12
N ARG A 99 -9.52 -2.31 -3.41
CA ARG A 99 -10.76 -2.73 -4.11
C ARG A 99 -10.52 -3.29 -5.50
N SER A 100 -9.44 -2.91 -6.18
CA SER A 100 -9.11 -3.42 -7.52
C SER A 100 -8.82 -4.91 -7.56
N VAL A 101 -8.51 -5.51 -6.42
CA VAL A 101 -8.16 -6.93 -6.27
C VAL A 101 -9.15 -7.69 -5.39
N PHE A 102 -10.38 -7.16 -5.22
CA PHE A 102 -11.45 -7.75 -4.43
C PHE A 102 -12.71 -8.03 -5.25
N ASN A 103 -13.30 -9.19 -5.02
CA ASN A 103 -14.72 -9.42 -5.34
C ASN A 103 -15.56 -8.99 -4.12
N LEU A 104 -16.00 -7.74 -4.11
CA LEU A 104 -16.71 -7.15 -2.98
C LEU A 104 -18.06 -7.83 -2.67
N SER A 105 -18.68 -8.51 -3.63
CA SER A 105 -19.92 -9.25 -3.40
C SER A 105 -19.72 -10.44 -2.45
N LEU A 106 -18.51 -11.03 -2.41
CA LEU A 106 -18.20 -12.15 -1.51
C LEU A 106 -17.96 -11.70 -0.05
N LEU A 107 -17.82 -10.40 0.22
CA LEU A 107 -17.76 -9.89 1.58
C LEU A 107 -19.12 -9.86 2.29
N GLY A 108 -20.22 -9.99 1.53
CA GLY A 108 -21.57 -9.79 2.08
C GLY A 108 -21.77 -8.34 2.52
N THR A 109 -22.47 -8.11 3.63
CA THR A 109 -22.76 -6.77 4.18
C THR A 109 -21.70 -6.28 5.16
N ARG A 110 -20.42 -6.53 4.87
CA ARG A 110 -19.30 -6.14 5.74
C ARG A 110 -18.46 -5.04 5.13
N THR A 111 -17.86 -4.24 6.01
CA THR A 111 -16.83 -3.28 5.64
C THR A 111 -15.50 -3.70 6.27
N LEU A 112 -14.44 -3.73 5.46
CA LEU A 112 -13.06 -3.78 5.92
C LEU A 112 -12.56 -2.34 6.04
N LEU A 113 -12.30 -1.92 7.27
CA LEU A 113 -11.73 -0.61 7.61
C LEU A 113 -10.23 -0.78 7.78
N VAL A 114 -9.46 -0.12 6.95
CA VAL A 114 -8.00 -0.19 6.96
C VAL A 114 -7.44 1.12 7.51
N ASP A 115 -6.59 1.02 8.52
CA ASP A 115 -5.87 2.16 9.08
C ASP A 115 -4.39 2.03 8.78
N CYS A 116 -3.79 3.08 8.22
CA CYS A 116 -2.37 3.15 7.90
C CYS A 116 -1.74 4.32 8.65
N ASP A 117 -1.01 4.03 9.71
CA ASP A 117 -0.34 5.02 10.55
C ASP A 117 1.16 5.01 10.30
N VAL A 118 1.68 6.11 9.74
CA VAL A 118 3.11 6.27 9.51
C VAL A 118 3.80 6.64 10.82
N ILE A 119 4.65 5.72 11.31
CA ILE A 119 5.44 5.90 12.54
C ILE A 119 6.70 6.71 12.24
N GLN A 120 7.35 6.39 11.11
CA GLN A 120 8.54 7.06 10.63
C GLN A 120 8.47 7.18 9.10
N ALA A 121 8.82 8.35 8.58
CA ALA A 121 8.75 8.66 7.16
C ALA A 121 10.13 8.97 6.60
N ASP A 122 10.49 8.24 5.54
CA ASP A 122 11.71 8.42 4.77
C ASP A 122 11.44 8.12 3.28
N GLY A 123 10.49 8.83 2.67
CA GLY A 123 10.04 8.58 1.30
C GLY A 123 9.14 7.33 1.18
N GLY A 124 8.28 7.30 0.17
CA GLY A 124 7.45 6.13 -0.17
C GLY A 124 6.39 5.72 0.86
N THR A 125 5.90 6.64 1.72
CA THR A 125 4.92 6.30 2.76
C THR A 125 3.62 5.76 2.19
N ARG A 126 3.12 6.32 1.07
CA ARG A 126 1.89 5.85 0.39
C ARG A 126 2.05 4.47 -0.22
N THR A 127 3.19 4.16 -0.80
CA THR A 127 3.48 2.86 -1.42
C THR A 127 3.68 1.77 -0.38
N ALA A 128 4.36 2.07 0.73
CA ALA A 128 4.46 1.19 1.89
C ALA A 128 3.08 0.92 2.51
N SER A 129 2.23 1.95 2.64
CA SER A 129 0.86 1.80 3.16
C SER A 129 0.02 0.87 2.29
N ILE A 130 0.02 1.02 0.96
CA ILE A 130 -0.72 0.11 0.05
C ILE A 130 -0.23 -1.33 0.22
N THR A 131 1.08 -1.53 0.24
CA THR A 131 1.70 -2.86 0.30
C THR A 131 1.43 -3.55 1.65
N GLY A 132 1.52 -2.82 2.77
CA GLY A 132 1.22 -3.33 4.11
C GLY A 132 -0.28 -3.51 4.35
N ALA A 133 -1.12 -2.57 3.89
CA ALA A 133 -2.57 -2.65 3.97
C ALA A 133 -3.11 -3.91 3.30
N PHE A 134 -2.56 -4.29 2.14
CA PHE A 134 -2.96 -5.52 1.46
C PHE A 134 -2.69 -6.77 2.31
N ILE A 135 -1.57 -6.83 3.03
CA ILE A 135 -1.29 -7.94 3.96
C ILE A 135 -2.28 -7.93 5.12
N ALA A 136 -2.57 -6.76 5.70
CA ALA A 136 -3.51 -6.64 6.81
C ALA A 136 -4.92 -7.11 6.42
N VAL A 137 -5.45 -6.69 5.26
CA VAL A 137 -6.76 -7.17 4.78
C VAL A 137 -6.74 -8.66 4.46
N SER A 138 -5.65 -9.20 3.93
CA SER A 138 -5.51 -10.64 3.65
C SER A 138 -5.55 -11.48 4.92
N LEU A 139 -4.92 -11.01 6.00
CA LEU A 139 -4.99 -11.64 7.33
C LEU A 139 -6.41 -11.59 7.91
N ALA A 140 -7.10 -10.45 7.78
CA ALA A 140 -8.49 -10.31 8.21
C ALA A 140 -9.41 -11.27 7.45
N VAL A 141 -9.30 -11.36 6.12
CA VAL A 141 -10.04 -12.33 5.31
C VAL A 141 -9.74 -13.76 5.75
N SER A 142 -8.47 -14.11 5.97
CA SER A 142 -8.10 -15.45 6.46
C SER A 142 -8.77 -15.80 7.77
N ARG A 143 -8.85 -14.84 8.73
CA ARG A 143 -9.56 -15.04 10.00
C ARG A 143 -11.06 -15.19 9.84
N LEU A 144 -11.69 -14.41 8.95
CA LEU A 144 -13.12 -14.55 8.65
C LEU A 144 -13.42 -15.94 8.05
N MET A 145 -12.58 -16.44 7.13
CA MET A 145 -12.72 -17.79 6.57
C MET A 145 -12.51 -18.88 7.63
N ALA A 146 -11.50 -18.76 8.49
CA ALA A 146 -11.24 -19.70 9.57
C ALA A 146 -12.41 -19.77 10.58
N ARG A 147 -13.11 -18.64 10.80
CA ARG A 147 -14.33 -18.56 11.64
C ARG A 147 -15.61 -18.97 10.89
N LYS A 148 -15.50 -19.40 9.63
CA LYS A 148 -16.64 -19.73 8.75
C LYS A 148 -17.63 -18.57 8.55
N GLN A 149 -17.13 -17.35 8.64
CA GLN A 149 -17.90 -16.13 8.39
C GLN A 149 -17.86 -15.72 6.91
N LEU A 150 -16.89 -16.27 6.15
CA LEU A 150 -16.83 -16.23 4.70
C LEU A 150 -16.68 -17.68 4.19
N GLU A 151 -17.50 -18.03 3.20
CA GLU A 151 -17.43 -19.35 2.52
C GLU A 151 -16.31 -19.36 1.48
N PHE A 152 -16.17 -18.25 0.74
CA PHE A 152 -15.16 -18.09 -0.30
C PHE A 152 -14.33 -16.83 -0.04
N SER A 153 -13.07 -16.88 -0.48
CA SER A 153 -12.22 -15.70 -0.39
C SER A 153 -12.67 -14.62 -1.38
N PRO A 154 -12.78 -13.37 -0.94
CA PRO A 154 -13.04 -12.24 -1.83
C PRO A 154 -11.78 -11.75 -2.57
N LEU A 155 -10.60 -12.28 -2.26
CA LEU A 155 -9.33 -11.85 -2.86
C LEU A 155 -9.15 -12.45 -4.27
N LEU A 156 -8.94 -11.60 -5.27
CA LEU A 156 -8.77 -11.98 -6.67
C LEU A 156 -7.30 -12.03 -7.12
N ASP A 157 -6.46 -11.20 -6.50
CA ASP A 157 -5.05 -11.04 -6.85
C ASP A 157 -4.30 -10.33 -5.72
N PHE A 158 -2.98 -10.27 -5.81
CA PHE A 158 -2.13 -9.40 -4.98
C PHE A 158 -2.15 -7.97 -5.51
N VAL A 159 -1.79 -7.01 -4.65
CA VAL A 159 -1.53 -5.62 -5.04
C VAL A 159 -0.38 -5.06 -4.19
N ALA A 160 0.53 -4.37 -4.85
CA ALA A 160 1.60 -3.65 -4.20
C ALA A 160 1.92 -2.36 -4.96
N ALA A 161 2.69 -1.48 -4.33
CA ALA A 161 3.08 -0.21 -4.90
C ALA A 161 4.57 0.09 -4.67
N ALA A 162 5.19 0.75 -5.63
CA ALA A 162 6.56 1.23 -5.53
C ALA A 162 6.68 2.66 -6.02
N SER A 163 7.60 3.44 -5.44
CA SER A 163 8.01 4.73 -5.98
C SER A 163 9.15 4.52 -6.98
N VAL A 164 9.17 5.35 -8.01
CA VAL A 164 10.27 5.45 -8.98
C VAL A 164 10.45 6.92 -9.33
N GLY A 165 11.62 7.31 -9.76
CA GLY A 165 11.85 8.71 -10.18
C GLY A 165 13.14 8.88 -10.94
N VAL A 166 13.44 10.12 -11.35
CA VAL A 166 14.67 10.48 -12.03
C VAL A 166 15.51 11.38 -11.12
N ILE A 167 16.74 10.95 -10.86
CA ILE A 167 17.69 11.64 -9.98
C ILE A 167 18.99 11.85 -10.76
N GLY A 168 19.34 13.12 -11.03
CA GLY A 168 20.52 13.45 -11.83
C GLY A 168 20.51 12.79 -13.20
N GLY A 169 19.35 12.74 -13.86
CA GLY A 169 19.14 12.12 -15.16
C GLY A 169 19.07 10.58 -15.13
N VAL A 170 19.15 9.93 -13.96
CA VAL A 170 19.15 8.46 -13.84
C VAL A 170 17.82 7.98 -13.26
N PRO A 171 17.09 7.08 -13.96
CA PRO A 171 15.90 6.43 -13.41
C PRO A 171 16.26 5.56 -12.20
N CYS A 172 15.53 5.75 -11.07
CA CYS A 172 15.78 5.09 -9.81
C CYS A 172 14.50 4.46 -9.26
N LEU A 173 14.65 3.29 -8.62
CA LEU A 173 13.59 2.56 -7.91
C LEU A 173 13.64 2.90 -6.42
N ASP A 174 12.47 3.04 -5.78
CA ASP A 174 12.29 3.20 -4.35
C ASP A 174 13.09 4.39 -3.78
N LEU A 175 12.57 5.58 -3.99
CA LEU A 175 13.19 6.83 -3.53
C LEU A 175 13.06 6.97 -2.02
N ASP A 176 14.16 7.30 -1.33
CA ASP A 176 14.12 7.82 0.03
C ASP A 176 13.74 9.31 0.01
N TYR A 177 13.57 9.92 1.21
CA TYR A 177 13.12 11.31 1.31
C TYR A 177 14.09 12.31 0.68
N ALA A 178 15.39 12.09 0.82
CA ALA A 178 16.40 13.00 0.25
C ALA A 178 16.40 12.94 -1.29
N GLU A 179 16.21 11.75 -1.83
CA GLU A 179 16.08 11.51 -3.27
C GLU A 179 14.77 12.08 -3.82
N ASP A 180 13.64 11.78 -3.18
CA ASP A 180 12.29 12.25 -3.54
C ASP A 180 12.22 13.79 -3.56
N SER A 181 12.73 14.46 -2.53
CA SER A 181 12.72 15.91 -2.43
C SER A 181 13.59 16.63 -3.47
N GLY A 182 14.56 15.92 -4.06
CA GLY A 182 15.47 16.45 -5.08
C GLY A 182 15.20 15.92 -6.50
N ALA A 183 14.26 15.01 -6.65
CA ALA A 183 13.97 14.34 -7.90
C ALA A 183 13.58 15.32 -9.04
N GLU A 184 13.91 14.96 -10.25
CA GLU A 184 13.45 15.64 -11.48
C GLU A 184 12.06 15.15 -11.87
N VAL A 185 11.80 13.87 -11.61
CA VAL A 185 10.51 13.19 -11.77
C VAL A 185 10.26 12.33 -10.54
N ASP A 186 9.10 12.48 -9.93
CA ASP A 186 8.55 11.56 -8.91
C ASP A 186 7.35 10.82 -9.49
N MET A 187 7.35 9.50 -9.34
CA MET A 187 6.26 8.66 -9.81
C MET A 187 5.96 7.54 -8.81
N ASN A 188 4.68 7.30 -8.58
CA ASN A 188 4.18 6.17 -7.81
C ASN A 188 3.40 5.24 -8.73
N LEU A 189 3.72 3.95 -8.68
CA LEU A 189 3.10 2.91 -9.49
C LEU A 189 2.42 1.90 -8.58
N VAL A 190 1.16 1.58 -8.88
CA VAL A 190 0.40 0.52 -8.21
C VAL A 190 0.03 -0.54 -9.23
N MET A 191 0.36 -1.81 -8.95
CA MET A 191 0.07 -2.91 -9.86
C MET A 191 -0.45 -4.14 -9.11
N THR A 192 -1.20 -4.96 -9.83
CA THR A 192 -1.64 -6.28 -9.36
C THR A 192 -0.56 -7.35 -9.58
N GLY A 193 -0.72 -8.51 -8.93
CA GLY A 193 0.15 -9.68 -9.11
C GLY A 193 0.18 -10.21 -10.54
N LYS A 194 -0.91 -10.04 -11.30
CA LYS A 194 -1.00 -10.39 -12.73
C LYS A 194 -0.38 -9.32 -13.65
N GLY A 195 0.28 -8.31 -13.09
CA GLY A 195 0.98 -7.27 -13.84
C GLY A 195 0.06 -6.20 -14.45
N ARG A 196 -1.18 -6.07 -13.97
CA ARG A 196 -2.10 -5.02 -14.40
C ARG A 196 -1.86 -3.74 -13.59
N ILE A 197 -1.84 -2.62 -14.27
CA ILE A 197 -1.69 -1.30 -13.65
C ILE A 197 -3.02 -0.90 -13.01
N VAL A 198 -2.98 -0.52 -11.74
CA VAL A 198 -4.11 0.03 -11.00
C VAL A 198 -4.09 1.55 -11.03
N GLU A 199 -2.91 2.13 -10.82
CA GLU A 199 -2.72 3.58 -10.83
C GLU A 199 -1.28 3.95 -11.16
N ILE A 200 -1.12 5.06 -11.87
CA ILE A 200 0.14 5.75 -12.11
C ILE A 200 -0.05 7.20 -11.69
N GLN A 201 0.77 7.68 -10.78
CA GLN A 201 0.88 9.09 -10.43
C GLN A 201 2.29 9.53 -10.71
N GLY A 202 2.49 10.43 -11.65
CA GLY A 202 3.82 10.92 -12.03
C GLY A 202 3.81 12.41 -12.26
N THR A 203 4.82 13.09 -11.73
CA THR A 203 5.00 14.54 -11.84
C THR A 203 6.42 14.86 -12.25
N ALA A 204 6.56 15.74 -13.23
CA ALA A 204 7.83 16.37 -13.53
C ALA A 204 7.99 17.59 -12.62
N GLU A 205 8.94 17.52 -11.69
CA GLU A 205 9.17 18.59 -10.72
C GLU A 205 10.00 19.75 -11.31
N LYS A 206 10.78 19.48 -12.34
CA LYS A 206 11.69 20.47 -12.95
C LYS A 206 11.51 20.56 -14.46
N THR A 207 11.79 19.47 -15.18
CA THR A 207 11.77 19.43 -16.63
C THR A 207 10.84 18.29 -17.07
N PRO A 208 9.99 18.51 -18.08
CA PRO A 208 9.16 17.44 -18.62
C PRO A 208 9.99 16.21 -19.01
N PHE A 209 9.51 15.03 -18.70
CA PHE A 209 10.15 13.76 -19.04
C PHE A 209 9.54 13.15 -20.31
N SER A 210 10.33 12.35 -21.02
CA SER A 210 9.94 11.78 -22.30
C SER A 210 9.12 10.48 -22.10
N ALA A 211 8.50 10.01 -23.21
CA ALA A 211 7.81 8.73 -23.22
C ALA A 211 8.77 7.55 -22.99
N GLU A 212 10.01 7.65 -23.45
CA GLU A 212 11.05 6.65 -23.22
C GLU A 212 11.41 6.57 -21.75
N GLN A 213 11.60 7.71 -21.07
CA GLN A 213 11.82 7.75 -19.61
C GLN A 213 10.63 7.17 -18.85
N LEU A 214 9.40 7.43 -19.27
CA LEU A 214 8.21 6.80 -18.69
C LEU A 214 8.29 5.28 -18.80
N GLN A 215 8.67 4.73 -19.94
CA GLN A 215 8.81 3.28 -20.13
C GLN A 215 9.88 2.67 -19.22
N GLU A 216 11.01 3.35 -19.05
CA GLU A 216 12.07 2.93 -18.14
C GLU A 216 11.60 2.91 -16.68
N LEU A 217 10.92 3.98 -16.23
CA LEU A 217 10.34 4.07 -14.89
C LEU A 217 9.29 2.98 -14.65
N LEU A 218 8.41 2.72 -15.62
CA LEU A 218 7.44 1.62 -15.55
C LEU A 218 8.12 0.26 -15.46
N GLY A 219 9.20 0.05 -16.20
CA GLY A 219 10.02 -1.16 -16.13
C GLY A 219 10.64 -1.38 -14.74
N LEU A 220 11.23 -0.31 -14.15
CA LEU A 220 11.79 -0.32 -12.80
C LEU A 220 10.71 -0.61 -11.75
N GLY A 221 9.62 0.15 -11.77
CA GLY A 221 8.51 -0.01 -10.82
C GLY A 221 7.89 -1.40 -10.88
N THR A 222 7.74 -1.97 -12.10
CA THR A 222 7.24 -3.34 -12.27
C THR A 222 8.14 -4.36 -11.59
N ARG A 223 9.47 -4.24 -11.69
CA ARG A 223 10.41 -5.15 -11.01
C ARG A 223 10.30 -5.01 -9.49
N GLY A 224 10.27 -3.77 -8.98
CA GLY A 224 10.09 -3.51 -7.55
C GLY A 224 8.79 -4.10 -7.01
N ILE A 225 7.68 -3.89 -7.70
CA ILE A 225 6.36 -4.41 -7.29
C ILE A 225 6.33 -5.94 -7.29
N ARG A 226 6.92 -6.60 -8.29
CA ARG A 226 7.05 -8.06 -8.29
C ARG A 226 7.80 -8.57 -7.07
N SER A 227 8.91 -7.94 -6.71
CA SER A 227 9.67 -8.28 -5.51
C SER A 227 8.84 -8.10 -4.24
N LEU A 228 8.09 -6.99 -4.12
CA LEU A 228 7.19 -6.74 -2.98
C LEU A 228 6.08 -7.81 -2.88
N ILE A 229 5.51 -8.23 -4.00
CA ILE A 229 4.48 -9.28 -4.03
C ILE A 229 5.03 -10.63 -3.57
N GLU A 230 6.26 -11.00 -3.95
CA GLU A 230 6.89 -12.22 -3.45
C GLU A 230 7.11 -12.16 -1.92
N GLN A 231 7.46 -11.00 -1.38
CA GLN A 231 7.57 -10.80 0.07
C GLN A 231 6.19 -10.87 0.76
N GLN A 232 5.13 -10.32 0.16
CA GLN A 232 3.75 -10.47 0.65
C GLN A 232 3.34 -11.95 0.71
N LYS A 233 3.62 -12.72 -0.36
CA LYS A 233 3.35 -14.16 -0.41
C LYS A 233 4.09 -14.90 0.70
N SER A 234 5.37 -14.61 0.88
CA SER A 234 6.20 -15.25 1.92
C SER A 234 5.66 -14.95 3.32
N ALA A 235 5.32 -13.68 3.61
CA ALA A 235 4.77 -13.28 4.90
C ALA A 235 3.42 -13.96 5.17
N LEU A 236 2.50 -13.99 4.18
CA LEU A 236 1.19 -14.59 4.33
C LEU A 236 1.24 -16.12 4.42
N ALA A 237 2.15 -16.79 3.69
CA ALA A 237 2.30 -18.25 3.71
C ALA A 237 2.61 -18.80 5.11
N ALA A 238 3.26 -18.01 5.96
CA ALA A 238 3.57 -18.38 7.34
C ALA A 238 2.31 -18.42 8.25
N GLN A 239 1.20 -17.79 7.86
CA GLN A 239 0.01 -17.58 8.70
C GLN A 239 -1.30 -18.05 8.07
N ALA A 240 -1.32 -18.27 6.76
CA ALA A 240 -2.55 -18.55 6.02
C ALA A 240 -2.31 -19.55 4.89
N ASN A 241 -3.33 -20.31 4.56
CA ASN A 241 -3.26 -21.14 3.37
C ASN A 241 -3.52 -20.28 2.12
N LEU A 242 -2.45 -19.96 1.39
CA LEU A 242 -2.54 -19.11 0.20
C LEU A 242 -3.48 -19.65 -0.87
N LYS A 243 -3.59 -20.98 -1.05
CA LYS A 243 -4.51 -21.58 -2.02
C LYS A 243 -5.99 -21.35 -1.66
N LEU A 244 -6.30 -21.24 -0.38
CA LEU A 244 -7.65 -20.87 0.07
C LEU A 244 -7.90 -19.37 -0.06
N LEU A 245 -6.88 -18.54 0.23
CA LEU A 245 -6.99 -17.09 0.11
C LEU A 245 -7.07 -16.64 -1.36
N PHE A 246 -6.37 -17.30 -2.26
CA PHE A 246 -6.27 -16.92 -3.67
C PHE A 246 -6.59 -18.12 -4.58
N PRO A 247 -7.85 -18.54 -4.64
CA PRO A 247 -8.23 -19.75 -5.41
C PRO A 247 -8.08 -19.60 -6.92
N ALA A 248 -7.90 -18.36 -7.42
CA ALA A 248 -7.75 -18.04 -8.83
C ALA A 248 -6.28 -17.82 -9.29
N LEU A 249 -5.30 -18.08 -8.41
CA LEU A 249 -3.87 -17.97 -8.71
C LEU A 249 -3.22 -19.31 -9.01
#